data_5f26b75d5706948236642e0d3ca37d6d
#
_entry.id   5f26b75d5706948236642e0d3ca37d6d
#
_cell.length_a   1.000
_cell.length_b   1.000
_cell.length_c   1.000
_cell.angle_alpha   90.00
_cell.angle_beta   90.00
_cell.angle_gamma   90.00
#
_symmetry.space_group_name_H-M   'P 1'
#
loop_
_entity.id
_entity.type
_entity.pdbx_description
1 polymer ?
#
loop_
_entity_poly.entity_id
_entity_poly.type
_entity_poly.pdbx_seq_one_letter_code
_entity_poly.pdbx_strand_id
1 'polypeptide(L)'
;MGHVHLTRKQTFGDMVSAILEGKPDKNLILVTGRTHPKLAAEVAEQLGIDVLETTAYDFANGEMYVRYTESVRGADVFVLQSHAAPINQSIMEQLIMIDALKRASARSITAVCPLLGYSRQDKKHRGREPISCRLMFDLLKTAGADRIMSVDLHAAQSQGFFDGPVDHLIAMPVLVDYIRDRFANQLDNVAVVSPDAGRIRVAEQWAQRLGGGPLAFVHKTRDITRPNQAVANRVVGDVE
;
A
#
# COMPACT_ATOMS: atom_id res chain seq x y z
N MET A 1 -11.42 -18.45 -32.13
CA MET A 1 -11.43 -18.46 -30.67
C MET A 1 -10.19 -19.25 -30.23
N GLY A 2 -9.10 -18.55 -29.95
CA GLY A 2 -7.84 -19.15 -29.53
C GLY A 2 -7.68 -18.95 -28.04
N HIS A 3 -7.75 -20.02 -27.26
CA HIS A 3 -7.38 -19.99 -25.86
C HIS A 3 -5.86 -19.88 -25.74
N VAL A 4 -5.38 -18.77 -25.22
CA VAL A 4 -3.98 -18.63 -24.82
C VAL A 4 -3.81 -19.38 -23.49
N HIS A 5 -3.18 -20.56 -23.57
CA HIS A 5 -2.71 -21.27 -22.38
C HIS A 5 -1.48 -20.54 -21.84
N LEU A 6 -1.64 -19.85 -20.72
CA LEU A 6 -0.52 -19.30 -19.94
C LEU A 6 0.24 -20.46 -19.30
N THR A 7 1.42 -20.77 -19.83
CA THR A 7 2.34 -21.72 -19.21
C THR A 7 2.97 -21.07 -17.95
N ARG A 8 3.09 -21.84 -16.90
CA ARG A 8 3.48 -21.58 -15.50
C ARG A 8 4.87 -20.93 -15.27
N LYS A 9 5.44 -20.22 -16.27
CA LYS A 9 6.77 -19.58 -16.21
C LYS A 9 6.84 -18.16 -16.80
N GLN A 10 5.72 -17.51 -17.06
CA GLN A 10 5.79 -16.09 -17.38
C GLN A 10 5.94 -15.32 -16.06
N THR A 11 7.08 -14.68 -15.90
CA THR A 11 7.36 -13.84 -14.74
C THR A 11 6.51 -12.56 -14.83
N PHE A 12 6.22 -11.96 -13.69
CA PHE A 12 5.56 -10.64 -13.64
C PHE A 12 6.29 -9.61 -14.54
N GLY A 13 7.61 -9.73 -14.64
CA GLY A 13 8.44 -8.93 -15.56
C GLY A 13 8.05 -9.10 -17.03
N ASP A 14 7.79 -10.31 -17.50
CA ASP A 14 7.38 -10.55 -18.90
C ASP A 14 6.01 -9.93 -19.20
N MET A 15 5.12 -9.94 -18.22
CA MET A 15 3.79 -9.34 -18.36
C MET A 15 3.87 -7.81 -18.38
N VAL A 16 4.74 -7.22 -17.55
CA VAL A 16 5.01 -5.78 -17.54
C VAL A 16 5.70 -5.35 -18.83
N SER A 17 6.69 -6.09 -19.31
CA SER A 17 7.37 -5.85 -20.59
C SER A 17 6.38 -5.86 -21.76
N ALA A 18 5.50 -6.85 -21.84
CA ALA A 18 4.46 -6.94 -22.87
C ALA A 18 3.47 -5.75 -22.83
N ILE A 19 3.17 -5.21 -21.65
CA ILE A 19 2.34 -4.01 -21.50
C ILE A 19 3.08 -2.75 -21.95
N LEU A 20 4.39 -2.67 -21.71
CA LEU A 20 5.23 -1.52 -22.07
C LEU A 20 5.58 -1.51 -23.57
N GLU A 21 5.82 -2.68 -24.19
CA GLU A 21 6.13 -2.81 -25.61
C GLU A 21 4.97 -2.37 -26.53
N GLY A 22 3.75 -2.30 -26.02
CA GLY A 22 2.57 -1.84 -26.78
C GLY A 22 2.39 -0.32 -26.89
N LYS A 23 3.22 0.52 -26.23
CA LYS A 23 3.08 2.00 -26.26
C LYS A 23 4.44 2.69 -26.21
N PRO A 24 5.00 3.12 -27.34
CA PRO A 24 6.36 3.66 -27.43
C PRO A 24 6.62 5.01 -26.72
N ASP A 25 5.65 5.65 -26.07
CA ASP A 25 5.78 7.03 -25.58
C ASP A 25 5.49 7.25 -24.08
N LYS A 26 5.54 6.24 -23.23
CA LYS A 26 5.38 6.45 -21.79
C LYS A 26 6.71 6.40 -21.07
N ASN A 27 7.32 7.56 -20.84
CA ASN A 27 8.42 7.68 -19.87
C ASN A 27 7.85 7.45 -18.47
N LEU A 28 7.94 6.22 -17.98
CA LEU A 28 7.64 5.90 -16.60
C LEU A 28 8.86 6.25 -15.75
N ILE A 29 8.64 7.08 -14.72
CA ILE A 29 9.67 7.45 -13.75
C ILE A 29 9.22 7.01 -12.36
N LEU A 30 10.10 6.32 -11.65
CA LEU A 30 9.93 5.98 -10.24
C LEU A 30 10.81 6.89 -9.38
N VAL A 31 10.21 7.57 -8.42
CA VAL A 31 10.91 8.34 -7.37
C VAL A 31 10.52 7.79 -6.01
N THR A 32 11.39 7.94 -5.03
CA THR A 32 11.13 7.46 -3.66
C THR A 32 11.50 8.50 -2.63
N GLY A 33 10.69 8.55 -1.57
CA GLY A 33 11.08 9.22 -0.33
C GLY A 33 12.00 8.35 0.53
N ARG A 34 12.40 8.88 1.68
CA ARG A 34 13.43 8.29 2.56
C ARG A 34 12.95 7.14 3.46
N THR A 35 11.64 6.86 3.50
CA THR A 35 11.10 5.87 4.46
C THR A 35 11.44 4.43 4.10
N HIS A 36 11.42 4.06 2.81
CA HIS A 36 11.64 2.68 2.38
C HIS A 36 12.38 2.57 1.04
N PRO A 37 13.63 3.08 0.94
CA PRO A 37 14.38 3.09 -0.33
C PRO A 37 14.66 1.68 -0.86
N LYS A 38 14.80 0.68 0.02
CA LYS A 38 15.01 -0.71 -0.38
C LYS A 38 13.82 -1.24 -1.20
N LEU A 39 12.58 -0.99 -0.78
CA LEU A 39 11.39 -1.39 -1.54
C LEU A 39 11.35 -0.71 -2.92
N ALA A 40 11.74 0.56 -3.00
CA ALA A 40 11.81 1.25 -4.28
C ALA A 40 12.84 0.64 -5.22
N ALA A 41 14.01 0.25 -4.72
CA ALA A 41 15.03 -0.43 -5.49
C ALA A 41 14.55 -1.81 -5.99
N GLU A 42 13.90 -2.59 -5.13
CA GLU A 42 13.31 -3.89 -5.50
C GLU A 42 12.20 -3.74 -6.56
N VAL A 43 11.35 -2.72 -6.45
CA VAL A 43 10.31 -2.41 -7.45
C VAL A 43 10.95 -1.99 -8.78
N ALA A 44 11.97 -1.13 -8.75
CA ALA A 44 12.69 -0.68 -9.94
C ALA A 44 13.35 -1.85 -10.67
N GLU A 45 14.00 -2.75 -9.93
CA GLU A 45 14.59 -3.99 -10.47
C GLU A 45 13.54 -4.86 -11.20
N GLN A 46 12.36 -5.06 -10.58
CA GLN A 46 11.27 -5.83 -11.20
C GLN A 46 10.68 -5.17 -12.45
N LEU A 47 10.73 -3.84 -12.52
CA LEU A 47 10.26 -3.06 -13.67
C LEU A 47 11.33 -2.88 -14.76
N GLY A 48 12.58 -3.23 -14.48
CA GLY A 48 13.71 -3.01 -15.39
C GLY A 48 14.01 -1.52 -15.61
N ILE A 49 13.81 -0.68 -14.59
CA ILE A 49 14.07 0.77 -14.61
C ILE A 49 14.96 1.18 -13.44
N ASP A 50 15.48 2.39 -13.49
CA ASP A 50 16.18 3.00 -12.36
C ASP A 50 15.25 3.87 -11.51
N VAL A 51 15.56 3.99 -10.21
CA VAL A 51 14.94 5.00 -9.34
C VAL A 51 15.59 6.33 -9.64
N LEU A 52 14.81 7.33 -10.03
CA LEU A 52 15.32 8.69 -10.26
C LEU A 52 15.84 9.27 -8.96
N GLU A 53 17.09 9.74 -9.00
CA GLU A 53 17.75 10.32 -7.84
C GLU A 53 17.02 11.58 -7.35
N THR A 54 16.74 11.60 -6.05
CA THR A 54 16.08 12.72 -5.38
C THR A 54 16.98 13.24 -4.27
N THR A 55 17.32 14.53 -4.33
CA THR A 55 17.97 15.19 -3.20
C THR A 55 16.92 15.54 -2.15
N ALA A 56 17.02 14.97 -0.96
CA ALA A 56 16.12 15.25 0.16
C ALA A 56 16.90 15.36 1.47
N TYR A 57 16.65 16.41 2.25
CA TYR A 57 17.26 16.64 3.56
C TYR A 57 16.37 17.53 4.43
N ASP A 58 16.65 17.55 5.71
CA ASP A 58 15.95 18.41 6.67
C ASP A 58 16.80 19.63 7.02
N PHE A 59 16.20 20.81 7.05
CA PHE A 59 16.80 22.00 7.62
C PHE A 59 16.90 21.89 9.15
N ALA A 60 17.72 22.73 9.75
CA ALA A 60 17.94 22.74 11.20
C ALA A 60 16.66 22.96 12.04
N ASN A 61 15.64 23.59 11.47
CA ASN A 61 14.34 23.82 12.09
C ASN A 61 13.35 22.66 11.86
N GLY A 62 13.76 21.60 11.14
CA GLY A 62 12.92 20.42 10.84
C GLY A 62 12.07 20.53 9.58
N GLU A 63 12.15 21.62 8.81
CA GLU A 63 11.56 21.70 7.47
C GLU A 63 12.31 20.80 6.49
N MET A 64 11.61 20.30 5.47
CA MET A 64 12.18 19.40 4.48
C MET A 64 12.44 20.11 3.16
N TYR A 65 13.57 19.78 2.54
CA TYR A 65 13.92 20.16 1.18
C TYR A 65 13.88 18.94 0.26
N VAL A 66 13.29 19.12 -0.94
CA VAL A 66 13.26 18.08 -1.98
C VAL A 66 13.62 18.71 -3.32
N ARG A 67 14.44 18.00 -4.11
CA ARG A 67 14.78 18.37 -5.48
C ARG A 67 15.06 17.12 -6.32
N TYR A 68 14.51 17.06 -7.53
CA TYR A 68 14.85 16.04 -8.52
C TYR A 68 16.11 16.44 -9.30
N THR A 69 16.99 15.47 -9.56
CA THR A 69 18.26 15.74 -10.25
C THR A 69 18.09 15.84 -11.75
N GLU A 70 17.03 15.21 -12.31
CA GLU A 70 16.74 15.18 -13.73
C GLU A 70 15.35 15.74 -14.06
N SER A 71 15.10 15.99 -15.35
CA SER A 71 13.82 16.52 -15.82
C SER A 71 12.74 15.42 -15.79
N VAL A 72 11.61 15.73 -15.18
CA VAL A 72 10.41 14.90 -15.11
C VAL A 72 9.29 15.39 -16.04
N ARG A 73 9.60 16.39 -16.88
CA ARG A 73 8.60 17.02 -17.76
C ARG A 73 7.97 16.01 -18.72
N GLY A 74 6.64 15.96 -18.71
CA GLY A 74 5.86 15.09 -19.60
C GLY A 74 5.89 13.60 -19.24
N ALA A 75 6.56 13.21 -18.15
CA ALA A 75 6.62 11.83 -17.69
C ALA A 75 5.41 11.44 -16.83
N ASP A 76 5.08 10.15 -16.78
CA ASP A 76 4.20 9.54 -15.78
C ASP A 76 5.06 9.16 -14.57
N VAL A 77 4.87 9.85 -13.44
CA VAL A 77 5.74 9.70 -12.27
C VAL A 77 5.03 8.97 -11.14
N PHE A 78 5.69 7.96 -10.60
CA PHE A 78 5.24 7.19 -9.44
C PHE A 78 6.08 7.60 -8.22
N VAL A 79 5.43 8.13 -7.20
CA VAL A 79 6.06 8.62 -5.97
C VAL A 79 5.85 7.58 -4.87
N LEU A 80 6.85 6.71 -4.68
CA LEU A 80 6.78 5.65 -3.68
C LEU A 80 7.21 6.18 -2.31
N GLN A 81 6.31 6.22 -1.37
CA GLN A 81 6.58 6.57 0.02
C GLN A 81 5.64 5.81 0.95
N SER A 82 6.17 4.91 1.75
CA SER A 82 5.40 4.25 2.81
C SER A 82 5.24 5.21 4.00
N HIS A 83 4.01 5.39 4.48
CA HIS A 83 3.75 6.23 5.66
C HIS A 83 4.08 5.47 6.96
N ALA A 84 5.29 4.90 7.02
CA ALA A 84 5.82 4.29 8.24
C ALA A 84 6.39 5.37 9.18
N ALA A 85 6.71 4.98 10.41
CA ALA A 85 7.28 5.90 11.39
C ALA A 85 8.64 6.47 10.93
N PRO A 86 8.82 7.79 11.09
CA PRO A 86 7.93 8.81 11.68
C PRO A 86 6.85 9.26 10.68
N ILE A 87 5.59 8.90 10.96
CA ILE A 87 4.47 8.98 10.01
C ILE A 87 4.25 10.39 9.44
N ASN A 88 4.24 11.42 10.30
CA ASN A 88 3.95 12.78 9.87
C ASN A 88 5.05 13.33 8.95
N GLN A 89 6.30 12.95 9.19
CA GLN A 89 7.42 13.34 8.33
C GLN A 89 7.31 12.66 6.97
N SER A 90 7.05 11.35 6.93
CA SER A 90 6.90 10.62 5.68
C SER A 90 5.75 11.12 4.81
N ILE A 91 4.64 11.53 5.43
CA ILE A 91 3.51 12.15 4.72
C ILE A 91 3.91 13.51 4.16
N MET A 92 4.50 14.38 4.99
CA MET A 92 4.92 15.71 4.55
C MET A 92 5.95 15.63 3.42
N GLU A 93 6.91 14.72 3.52
CA GLU A 93 7.90 14.47 2.46
C GLU A 93 7.22 14.11 1.14
N GLN A 94 6.26 13.17 1.16
CA GLN A 94 5.56 12.78 -0.06
C GLN A 94 4.74 13.94 -0.66
N LEU A 95 4.10 14.75 0.17
CA LEU A 95 3.35 15.93 -0.30
C LEU A 95 4.28 16.93 -1.00
N ILE A 96 5.45 17.21 -0.42
CA ILE A 96 6.45 18.11 -1.01
C ILE A 96 7.01 17.52 -2.32
N MET A 97 7.27 16.21 -2.36
CA MET A 97 7.70 15.51 -3.57
C MET A 97 6.68 15.67 -4.70
N ILE A 98 5.39 15.47 -4.41
CA ILE A 98 4.29 15.59 -5.38
C ILE A 98 4.17 17.05 -5.88
N ASP A 99 4.23 18.04 -5.00
CA ASP A 99 4.18 19.46 -5.39
C ASP A 99 5.37 19.80 -6.30
N ALA A 100 6.56 19.32 -6.00
CA ALA A 100 7.74 19.54 -6.85
C ALA A 100 7.55 18.94 -8.26
N LEU A 101 6.99 17.74 -8.38
CA LEU A 101 6.67 17.09 -9.66
C LEU A 101 5.62 17.86 -10.47
N LYS A 102 4.57 18.32 -9.80
CA LYS A 102 3.52 19.16 -10.41
C LYS A 102 4.12 20.43 -10.99
N ARG A 103 4.99 21.11 -10.24
CA ARG A 103 5.69 22.34 -10.70
C ARG A 103 6.72 22.06 -11.79
N ALA A 104 7.30 20.87 -11.82
CA ALA A 104 8.21 20.43 -12.86
C ALA A 104 7.50 19.92 -14.14
N SER A 105 6.16 20.03 -14.20
CA SER A 105 5.33 19.66 -15.35
C SER A 105 5.35 18.16 -15.68
N ALA A 106 5.33 17.29 -14.66
CA ALA A 106 5.02 15.88 -14.85
C ALA A 106 3.64 15.76 -15.55
N ARG A 107 3.47 14.74 -16.41
CA ARG A 107 2.22 14.50 -17.13
C ARG A 107 1.14 13.96 -16.21
N SER A 108 1.51 12.99 -15.39
CA SER A 108 0.66 12.43 -14.34
C SER A 108 1.49 12.04 -13.13
N ILE A 109 0.88 12.12 -11.95
CA ILE A 109 1.55 11.83 -10.67
C ILE A 109 0.72 10.79 -9.92
N THR A 110 1.30 9.62 -9.70
CA THR A 110 0.72 8.55 -8.88
C THR A 110 1.39 8.52 -7.51
N ALA A 111 0.64 8.81 -6.46
CA ALA A 111 1.10 8.62 -5.09
C ALA A 111 1.02 7.14 -4.72
N VAL A 112 2.17 6.48 -4.58
CA VAL A 112 2.27 5.07 -4.17
C VAL A 112 2.55 5.02 -2.67
N CYS A 113 1.52 4.62 -1.91
CA CYS A 113 1.53 4.54 -0.46
C CYS A 113 1.33 3.09 -0.03
N PRO A 114 2.37 2.23 0.02
CA PRO A 114 2.22 0.85 0.47
C PRO A 114 1.51 0.75 1.82
N LEU A 115 1.89 1.60 2.77
CA LEU A 115 1.14 1.88 3.99
C LEU A 115 0.60 3.31 3.91
N LEU A 116 -0.73 3.46 3.86
CA LEU A 116 -1.38 4.78 3.93
C LEU A 116 -1.57 5.20 5.39
N GLY A 117 -0.94 6.28 5.78
CA GLY A 117 -1.09 6.86 7.12
C GLY A 117 -2.52 7.32 7.39
N TYR A 118 -2.92 7.30 8.66
CA TYR A 118 -4.26 7.69 9.14
C TYR A 118 -5.44 6.89 8.55
N SER A 119 -5.22 5.83 7.79
CA SER A 119 -6.26 5.01 7.16
C SER A 119 -7.25 4.40 8.16
N ARG A 120 -6.86 4.22 9.44
CA ARG A 120 -7.73 3.74 10.53
C ARG A 120 -8.74 4.77 11.03
N GLN A 121 -8.58 6.05 10.65
CA GLN A 121 -9.47 7.15 11.04
C GLN A 121 -10.41 7.51 9.87
N ASP A 122 -11.09 6.49 9.34
CA ASP A 122 -11.98 6.57 8.18
C ASP A 122 -13.41 7.01 8.53
N LYS A 123 -13.73 7.05 9.81
CA LYS A 123 -15.02 7.47 10.35
C LYS A 123 -14.90 8.05 11.76
N LYS A 124 -15.92 8.76 12.17
CA LYS A 124 -16.06 9.20 13.57
C LYS A 124 -16.61 8.09 14.45
N HIS A 125 -15.98 7.85 15.56
CA HIS A 125 -16.46 6.95 16.62
C HIS A 125 -17.20 7.72 17.70
N ARG A 126 -16.89 9.01 17.85
CA ARG A 126 -17.52 9.93 18.81
C ARG A 126 -17.74 11.29 18.16
N GLY A 127 -18.59 12.11 18.78
CA GLY A 127 -18.75 13.50 18.37
C GLY A 127 -17.44 14.28 18.44
N ARG A 128 -17.25 15.24 17.54
CA ARG A 128 -16.09 16.17 17.49
C ARG A 128 -14.76 15.52 17.07
N GLU A 129 -14.76 14.29 16.60
CA GLU A 129 -13.58 13.64 16.01
C GLU A 129 -13.39 14.05 14.55
N PRO A 130 -12.16 14.10 14.06
CA PRO A 130 -11.88 14.28 12.64
C PRO A 130 -12.14 12.97 11.85
N ILE A 131 -12.15 13.07 10.53
CA ILE A 131 -11.99 11.94 9.61
C ILE A 131 -10.64 12.14 8.92
N SER A 132 -9.54 11.79 9.63
CA SER A 132 -8.18 12.09 9.17
C SER A 132 -7.80 11.30 7.92
N CYS A 133 -8.40 10.14 7.69
CA CYS A 133 -8.22 9.40 6.45
C CYS A 133 -8.67 10.24 5.23
N ARG A 134 -9.84 10.88 5.30
CA ARG A 134 -10.31 11.79 4.24
C ARG A 134 -9.36 12.96 4.04
N LEU A 135 -8.89 13.57 5.12
CA LEU A 135 -7.93 14.67 5.07
C LEU A 135 -6.65 14.27 4.32
N MET A 136 -6.13 13.03 4.53
CA MET A 136 -4.94 12.55 3.81
C MET A 136 -5.18 12.46 2.30
N PHE A 137 -6.32 11.94 1.88
CA PHE A 137 -6.68 11.90 0.46
C PHE A 137 -6.79 13.31 -0.15
N ASP A 138 -7.42 14.25 0.57
CA ASP A 138 -7.55 15.64 0.14
C ASP A 138 -6.19 16.35 0.05
N LEU A 139 -5.26 16.10 0.98
CA LEU A 139 -3.91 16.65 0.94
C LEU A 139 -3.11 16.12 -0.25
N LEU A 140 -3.15 14.82 -0.52
CA LEU A 140 -2.49 14.23 -1.69
C LEU A 140 -3.04 14.81 -2.99
N LYS A 141 -4.36 14.98 -3.10
CA LYS A 141 -5.00 15.63 -4.26
C LYS A 141 -4.56 17.08 -4.42
N THR A 142 -4.56 17.82 -3.34
CA THR A 142 -4.17 19.25 -3.33
C THR A 142 -2.69 19.42 -3.73
N ALA A 143 -1.81 18.56 -3.24
CA ALA A 143 -0.40 18.54 -3.62
C ALA A 143 -0.22 18.30 -5.13
N GLY A 144 -1.12 17.54 -5.77
CA GLY A 144 -1.11 17.32 -7.21
C GLY A 144 -1.14 15.85 -7.63
N ALA A 145 -1.47 14.92 -6.74
CA ALA A 145 -1.66 13.53 -7.13
C ALA A 145 -2.89 13.39 -8.04
N ASP A 146 -2.71 12.72 -9.17
CA ASP A 146 -3.77 12.35 -10.11
C ASP A 146 -4.38 10.99 -9.76
N ARG A 147 -3.59 10.11 -9.14
CA ARG A 147 -3.93 8.74 -8.77
C ARG A 147 -3.28 8.38 -7.44
N ILE A 148 -3.92 7.49 -6.70
CA ILE A 148 -3.34 6.88 -5.50
C ILE A 148 -3.27 5.37 -5.69
N MET A 149 -2.16 4.77 -5.27
CA MET A 149 -1.99 3.32 -5.16
C MET A 149 -1.63 2.98 -3.72
N SER A 150 -2.34 2.03 -3.12
CA SER A 150 -2.09 1.59 -1.74
C SER A 150 -2.34 0.10 -1.59
N VAL A 151 -1.74 -0.52 -0.57
CA VAL A 151 -1.89 -1.94 -0.27
C VAL A 151 -2.71 -2.10 1.01
N ASP A 152 -3.69 -3.01 1.00
CA ASP A 152 -4.50 -3.39 2.16
C ASP A 152 -5.05 -2.20 2.96
N LEU A 153 -5.79 -1.31 2.30
CA LEU A 153 -6.48 -0.21 2.99
C LEU A 153 -7.27 -0.73 4.19
N HIS A 154 -7.23 0.00 5.29
CA HIS A 154 -7.95 -0.37 6.52
C HIS A 154 -9.43 -0.65 6.27
N ALA A 155 -10.06 0.13 5.40
CA ALA A 155 -11.42 -0.03 4.94
C ALA A 155 -11.48 0.23 3.43
N ALA A 156 -11.97 -0.73 2.65
CA ALA A 156 -11.98 -0.63 1.18
C ALA A 156 -12.80 0.57 0.67
N GLN A 157 -13.88 0.96 1.38
CA GLN A 157 -14.69 2.12 1.05
C GLN A 157 -13.95 3.47 1.12
N SER A 158 -12.78 3.52 1.78
CA SER A 158 -11.95 4.74 1.81
C SER A 158 -11.49 5.18 0.41
N GLN A 159 -11.54 4.28 -0.59
CA GLN A 159 -11.30 4.63 -1.98
C GLN A 159 -12.19 5.79 -2.46
N GLY A 160 -13.42 5.89 -1.93
CA GLY A 160 -14.34 6.99 -2.24
C GLY A 160 -13.96 8.34 -1.64
N PHE A 161 -12.89 8.44 -0.88
CA PHE A 161 -12.41 9.71 -0.33
C PHE A 161 -11.52 10.49 -1.30
N PHE A 162 -10.96 9.83 -2.30
CA PHE A 162 -10.15 10.49 -3.31
C PHE A 162 -11.00 10.85 -4.53
N ASP A 163 -10.89 12.09 -4.97
CA ASP A 163 -11.49 12.54 -6.23
C ASP A 163 -10.56 12.23 -7.40
N GLY A 164 -10.55 10.96 -7.79
CA GLY A 164 -9.70 10.38 -8.82
C GLY A 164 -9.56 8.86 -8.67
N PRO A 165 -8.77 8.20 -9.53
CA PRO A 165 -8.53 6.77 -9.45
C PRO A 165 -7.76 6.37 -8.18
N VAL A 166 -8.19 5.28 -7.53
CA VAL A 166 -7.49 4.65 -6.42
C VAL A 166 -7.29 3.16 -6.73
N ASP A 167 -6.05 2.74 -6.81
CA ASP A 167 -5.68 1.34 -6.97
C ASP A 167 -5.46 0.73 -5.57
N HIS A 168 -6.45 -0.03 -5.11
CA HIS A 168 -6.38 -0.75 -3.84
C HIS A 168 -5.86 -2.16 -4.08
N LEU A 169 -4.56 -2.35 -3.92
CA LEU A 169 -3.89 -3.64 -4.04
C LEU A 169 -4.10 -4.47 -2.78
N ILE A 170 -4.13 -5.78 -2.95
CA ILE A 170 -4.31 -6.77 -1.88
C ILE A 170 -3.09 -7.68 -1.82
N ALA A 171 -2.40 -7.73 -0.68
CA ALA A 171 -1.21 -8.56 -0.48
C ALA A 171 -1.53 -10.05 -0.27
N MET A 172 -2.76 -10.37 0.10
CA MET A 172 -3.18 -11.74 0.43
C MET A 172 -2.76 -12.80 -0.61
N PRO A 173 -2.94 -12.61 -1.94
CA PRO A 173 -2.52 -13.63 -2.91
C PRO A 173 -1.03 -13.98 -2.82
N VAL A 174 -0.17 -12.96 -2.77
CA VAL A 174 1.29 -13.13 -2.66
C VAL A 174 1.67 -13.86 -1.38
N LEU A 175 1.04 -13.49 -0.27
CA LEU A 175 1.30 -14.11 1.04
C LEU A 175 0.77 -15.55 1.09
N VAL A 176 -0.36 -15.85 0.47
CA VAL A 176 -0.90 -17.21 0.36
C VAL A 176 0.04 -18.10 -0.43
N ASP A 177 0.55 -17.63 -1.56
CA ASP A 177 1.51 -18.39 -2.38
C ASP A 177 2.78 -18.67 -1.60
N TYR A 178 3.34 -17.68 -0.89
CA TYR A 178 4.48 -17.86 0.00
C TYR A 178 4.23 -18.92 1.10
N ILE A 179 3.06 -18.88 1.75
CA ILE A 179 2.71 -19.83 2.80
C ILE A 179 2.55 -21.24 2.23
N ARG A 180 1.91 -21.37 1.05
CA ARG A 180 1.75 -22.66 0.37
C ARG A 180 3.10 -23.28 0.01
N ASP A 181 4.02 -22.49 -0.51
CA ASP A 181 5.36 -22.97 -0.85
C ASP A 181 6.14 -23.39 0.41
N ARG A 182 6.06 -22.58 1.45
CA ARG A 182 6.79 -22.82 2.70
C ARG A 182 6.29 -24.01 3.48
N PHE A 183 4.98 -24.27 3.46
CA PHE A 183 4.31 -25.32 4.25
C PHE A 183 3.66 -26.39 3.38
N ALA A 184 4.15 -26.61 2.15
CA ALA A 184 3.53 -27.47 1.13
C ALA A 184 3.06 -28.85 1.65
N ASN A 185 3.78 -29.46 2.58
CA ASN A 185 3.48 -30.77 3.15
C ASN A 185 2.78 -30.70 4.53
N GLN A 186 2.38 -29.52 4.98
CA GLN A 186 1.84 -29.27 6.32
C GLN A 186 0.58 -28.39 6.30
N LEU A 187 0.01 -28.10 5.13
CA LEU A 187 -1.16 -27.23 5.01
C LEU A 187 -2.38 -27.77 5.77
N ASP A 188 -2.52 -29.09 5.88
CA ASP A 188 -3.60 -29.71 6.65
C ASP A 188 -3.51 -29.42 8.16
N ASN A 189 -2.31 -29.02 8.63
CA ASN A 189 -2.04 -28.64 10.04
C ASN A 189 -2.07 -27.13 10.27
N VAL A 190 -2.47 -26.33 9.24
CA VAL A 190 -2.50 -24.86 9.34
C VAL A 190 -3.90 -24.42 9.75
N ALA A 191 -3.99 -23.74 10.89
CA ALA A 191 -5.18 -23.02 11.32
C ALA A 191 -5.04 -21.53 11.06
N VAL A 192 -6.13 -20.87 10.64
CA VAL A 192 -6.16 -19.41 10.47
C VAL A 192 -6.83 -18.78 11.69
N VAL A 193 -6.12 -17.88 12.35
CA VAL A 193 -6.63 -17.19 13.53
C VAL A 193 -6.81 -15.70 13.27
N SER A 194 -8.06 -15.23 13.29
CA SER A 194 -8.34 -13.81 13.22
C SER A 194 -7.95 -13.09 14.52
N PRO A 195 -7.23 -11.96 14.47
CA PRO A 195 -6.82 -11.24 15.66
C PRO A 195 -8.00 -10.62 16.43
N ASP A 196 -9.16 -10.46 15.80
CA ASP A 196 -10.40 -9.95 16.41
C ASP A 196 -11.64 -10.32 15.57
N ALA A 197 -12.82 -10.10 16.13
CA ALA A 197 -14.09 -10.40 15.46
C ALA A 197 -14.33 -9.54 14.18
N GLY A 198 -13.73 -8.37 14.09
CA GLY A 198 -13.90 -7.47 12.93
C GLY A 198 -13.22 -7.96 11.65
N ARG A 199 -12.30 -8.92 11.75
CA ARG A 199 -11.54 -9.47 10.62
C ARG A 199 -11.87 -10.92 10.28
N ILE A 200 -12.96 -11.47 10.82
CA ILE A 200 -13.36 -12.86 10.57
C ILE A 200 -13.55 -13.13 9.07
N ARG A 201 -14.22 -12.24 8.33
CA ARG A 201 -14.41 -12.42 6.86
C ARG A 201 -13.08 -12.47 6.10
N VAL A 202 -12.09 -11.70 6.52
CA VAL A 202 -10.75 -11.75 5.92
C VAL A 202 -10.07 -13.07 6.27
N ALA A 203 -10.20 -13.54 7.52
CA ALA A 203 -9.66 -14.82 7.94
C ALA A 203 -10.32 -16.01 7.23
N GLU A 204 -11.62 -15.95 6.95
CA GLU A 204 -12.33 -16.94 6.11
C GLU A 204 -11.73 -17.03 4.70
N GLN A 205 -11.45 -15.88 4.08
CA GLN A 205 -10.81 -15.84 2.76
C GLN A 205 -9.40 -16.45 2.79
N TRP A 206 -8.64 -16.22 3.88
CA TRP A 206 -7.35 -16.84 4.09
C TRP A 206 -7.48 -18.37 4.22
N ALA A 207 -8.38 -18.85 5.09
CA ALA A 207 -8.61 -20.27 5.30
C ALA A 207 -8.99 -20.96 4.00
N GLN A 208 -9.95 -20.42 3.24
CA GLN A 208 -10.36 -20.95 1.94
C GLN A 208 -9.19 -21.05 0.94
N ARG A 209 -8.35 -20.00 0.86
CA ARG A 209 -7.20 -19.98 -0.05
C ARG A 209 -6.10 -20.93 0.39
N LEU A 210 -5.98 -21.25 1.67
CA LEU A 210 -4.98 -22.19 2.20
C LEU A 210 -5.44 -23.65 2.21
N GLY A 211 -6.65 -23.97 1.78
CA GLY A 211 -7.14 -25.34 1.69
C GLY A 211 -8.38 -25.64 2.54
N GLY A 212 -8.95 -24.62 3.20
CA GLY A 212 -10.20 -24.78 3.98
C GLY A 212 -9.97 -25.31 5.40
N GLY A 213 -8.77 -25.13 5.97
CA GLY A 213 -8.43 -25.56 7.32
C GLY A 213 -9.20 -24.83 8.44
N PRO A 214 -8.95 -25.18 9.71
CA PRO A 214 -9.64 -24.63 10.86
C PRO A 214 -9.55 -23.10 10.95
N LEU A 215 -10.64 -22.47 11.42
CA LEU A 215 -10.74 -21.03 11.60
C LEU A 215 -11.09 -20.71 13.05
N ALA A 216 -10.32 -19.79 13.64
CA ALA A 216 -10.64 -19.26 14.96
C ALA A 216 -10.48 -17.72 14.98
N PHE A 217 -10.97 -17.11 16.05
CA PHE A 217 -10.73 -15.69 16.30
C PHE A 217 -10.52 -15.40 17.77
N VAL A 218 -9.77 -14.33 18.05
CA VAL A 218 -9.54 -13.85 19.40
C VAL A 218 -10.64 -12.88 19.78
N HIS A 219 -11.45 -13.22 20.76
CA HIS A 219 -12.40 -12.29 21.34
C HIS A 219 -11.67 -11.30 22.25
N LYS A 220 -11.72 -10.01 21.88
CA LYS A 220 -11.08 -8.91 22.61
C LYS A 220 -12.11 -7.91 23.10
N THR A 221 -11.93 -7.42 24.34
CA THR A 221 -12.62 -6.25 24.84
C THR A 221 -11.65 -5.06 24.86
N ARG A 222 -12.11 -3.92 24.40
CA ARG A 222 -11.35 -2.66 24.48
C ARG A 222 -11.93 -1.80 25.58
N ASP A 223 -11.11 -1.37 26.53
CA ASP A 223 -11.46 -0.33 27.46
C ASP A 223 -11.40 1.03 26.75
N ILE A 224 -12.57 1.63 26.55
CA ILE A 224 -12.70 2.90 25.85
C ILE A 224 -12.02 4.06 26.63
N THR A 225 -11.80 3.87 27.92
CA THR A 225 -11.16 4.88 28.80
C THR A 225 -9.64 4.80 28.76
N ARG A 226 -9.07 3.70 28.23
CA ARG A 226 -7.63 3.46 28.17
C ARG A 226 -7.18 3.25 26.71
N PRO A 227 -6.70 4.31 26.04
CA PRO A 227 -6.21 4.20 24.67
C PRO A 227 -5.11 3.14 24.53
N ASN A 228 -5.11 2.42 23.41
CA ASN A 228 -4.13 1.40 23.06
C ASN A 228 -4.09 0.15 23.95
N GLN A 229 -5.08 -0.04 24.83
CA GLN A 229 -5.20 -1.26 25.63
C GLN A 229 -6.35 -2.13 25.12
N ALA A 230 -6.06 -3.40 24.89
CA ALA A 230 -7.06 -4.43 24.58
C ALA A 230 -6.74 -5.65 25.42
N VAL A 231 -7.79 -6.26 26.00
CA VAL A 231 -7.67 -7.51 26.74
C VAL A 231 -8.20 -8.64 25.85
N ALA A 232 -7.34 -9.63 25.58
CA ALA A 232 -7.74 -10.85 24.92
C ALA A 232 -8.46 -11.75 25.97
N ASN A 233 -9.76 -12.03 25.75
CA ASN A 233 -10.55 -12.79 26.71
C ASN A 233 -10.49 -14.29 26.44
N ARG A 234 -10.68 -14.71 25.19
CA ARG A 234 -10.69 -16.11 24.78
C ARG A 234 -10.48 -16.26 23.28
N VAL A 235 -10.03 -17.44 22.89
CA VAL A 235 -10.08 -17.90 21.50
C VAL A 235 -11.42 -18.60 21.28
N VAL A 236 -12.05 -18.33 20.14
CA VAL A 236 -13.31 -18.93 19.71
C VAL A 236 -13.09 -19.59 18.36
N GLY A 237 -13.39 -20.88 18.25
CA GLY A 237 -13.19 -21.72 17.08
C GLY A 237 -12.46 -23.02 17.45
N ASP A 238 -12.48 -23.98 16.52
CA ASP A 238 -11.89 -25.30 16.70
C ASP A 238 -10.41 -25.26 16.32
N VAL A 239 -9.57 -24.91 17.27
CA VAL A 239 -8.11 -25.01 17.18
C VAL A 239 -7.61 -25.79 18.39
N GLU A 240 -6.98 -26.94 18.14
CA GLU A 240 -6.29 -27.72 19.14
C GLU A 240 -4.83 -27.30 19.28
#